data_56bddee0dfcd79c632b2463f2bef3391
#
_entry.id   56bddee0dfcd79c632b2463f2bef3391
#
_cell.length_a   1.000
_cell.length_b   1.000
_cell.length_c   1.000
_cell.angle_alpha   90.00
_cell.angle_beta   90.00
_cell.angle_gamma   90.00
#
_symmetry.space_group_name_H-M   'P 1'
#
loop_
_entity.id
_entity.type
_entity.pdbx_description
1 polymer ?
#
loop_
_entity_poly.entity_id
_entity_poly.type
_entity_poly.pdbx_seq_one_letter_code
_entity_poly.pdbx_strand_id
1 'polypeptide(L)'
;MRDSIAQTLSNRTFQVIFLVYSSLLIFLGRQLDRGITNFDDAYYAQKAKEIFLSDSLWVVLLKNTPTFDNPPLPFWLTGLAYKVFGVSGYAAVFSSSIFGVLTIYLTYSLCSYLYKDNWIAFFAAFVLLFPGMFLDSSRRGMLDITLAFFVTAAMYGLIKGLKDKKFYLLYGVMTGCAVLTKSVLGFFPIVIGVVFMFWHGGFKKLFDFGYLAGISVAILVGCSWYAMNWYIFGEGFIKSHFNDGHMKLIQDSYLEGSLLYLLGYFKDMMKNYWPWFPVAVVGTFLFAKRSFRDKDVHSMFLFLWVSIPFLIMSTSRNQTLRYLFMIFPALAMITSHTIAGWLRETHKDKTLPWMFGIVVATVLVVNVTPAQVKVSLNYNSAEVRRDIASFVHVNTPPRQAVNFYKLTHWNPTWALMFYSDRSVGDIIWDPEGLLERIEKKPRQAWLTNVWEFRDLEKNFPGRLYLIYANRKFAYFTSQKNRKSVIYDFSNIDLPVVR
;
A
#
# COMPACT_ATOMS: atom_id res chain seq x y z
N MET A 1 3.83 43.00 8.66
CA MET A 1 4.20 41.61 9.04
C MET A 1 3.08 40.60 8.78
N ARG A 2 1.82 40.84 9.25
CA ARG A 2 0.69 39.89 8.99
C ARG A 2 0.41 39.71 7.49
N ASP A 3 0.38 40.79 6.69
CA ASP A 3 0.10 40.73 5.27
C ASP A 3 1.23 40.07 4.48
N SER A 4 2.49 40.27 4.87
CA SER A 4 3.65 39.61 4.29
C SER A 4 3.62 38.09 4.51
N ILE A 5 3.26 37.64 5.73
CA ILE A 5 3.11 36.20 6.03
C ILE A 5 1.96 35.59 5.24
N ALA A 6 0.81 36.23 5.19
CA ALA A 6 -0.33 35.76 4.40
C ALA A 6 -0.01 35.66 2.90
N GLN A 7 0.73 36.63 2.36
CA GLN A 7 1.19 36.62 0.97
C GLN A 7 2.19 35.46 0.69
N THR A 8 3.12 35.21 1.60
CA THR A 8 4.06 34.08 1.49
C THR A 8 3.31 32.75 1.52
N LEU A 9 2.40 32.58 2.47
CA LEU A 9 1.59 31.36 2.60
C LEU A 9 0.66 31.11 1.41
N SER A 10 0.21 32.16 0.71
CA SER A 10 -0.60 32.04 -0.51
C SER A 10 0.21 31.79 -1.78
N ASN A 11 1.55 31.89 -1.70
CA ASN A 11 2.42 31.66 -2.84
C ASN A 11 2.43 30.18 -3.23
N ARG A 12 2.07 29.90 -4.49
CA ARG A 12 1.97 28.55 -5.04
C ARG A 12 3.29 27.75 -4.88
N THR A 13 4.42 28.41 -5.17
CA THR A 13 5.73 27.76 -5.08
C THR A 13 6.06 27.38 -3.65
N PHE A 14 5.79 28.27 -2.68
CA PHE A 14 5.98 27.98 -1.27
C PHE A 14 5.10 26.80 -0.82
N GLN A 15 3.82 26.78 -1.18
CA GLN A 15 2.90 25.70 -0.83
C GLN A 15 3.35 24.35 -1.37
N VAL A 16 3.79 24.32 -2.64
CA VAL A 16 4.28 23.08 -3.26
C VAL A 16 5.57 22.59 -2.57
N ILE A 17 6.54 23.49 -2.36
CA ILE A 17 7.79 23.13 -1.66
C ILE A 17 7.48 22.61 -0.25
N PHE A 18 6.61 23.28 0.50
CA PHE A 18 6.21 22.87 1.85
C PHE A 18 5.56 21.47 1.86
N LEU A 19 4.59 21.22 0.95
CA LEU A 19 3.91 19.93 0.85
C LEU A 19 4.86 18.80 0.46
N VAL A 20 5.70 19.02 -0.55
CA VAL A 20 6.66 18.02 -1.01
C VAL A 20 7.71 17.74 0.07
N TYR A 21 8.27 18.78 0.69
CA TYR A 21 9.25 18.62 1.75
C TYR A 21 8.66 17.90 2.98
N SER A 22 7.47 18.32 3.42
CA SER A 22 6.79 17.69 4.56
C SER A 22 6.44 16.23 4.26
N SER A 23 5.96 15.91 3.06
CA SER A 23 5.64 14.53 2.68
C SER A 23 6.91 13.66 2.55
N LEU A 24 8.01 14.19 2.01
CA LEU A 24 9.30 13.50 2.00
C LEU A 24 9.80 13.20 3.42
N LEU A 25 9.77 14.18 4.31
CA LEU A 25 10.15 13.98 5.72
C LEU A 25 9.27 12.94 6.39
N ILE A 26 7.95 13.01 6.18
CA ILE A 26 6.99 12.12 6.84
C ILE A 26 7.10 10.71 6.28
N PHE A 27 7.23 10.53 4.97
CA PHE A 27 7.23 9.20 4.34
C PHE A 27 8.62 8.54 4.30
N LEU A 28 9.70 9.30 4.12
CA LEU A 28 11.06 8.79 3.99
C LEU A 28 11.95 9.01 5.22
N GLY A 29 11.65 10.02 6.06
CA GLY A 29 12.57 10.54 7.08
C GLY A 29 13.07 9.54 8.15
N ARG A 30 12.45 8.38 8.32
CA ARG A 30 12.90 7.30 9.21
C ARG A 30 12.90 5.93 8.56
N GLN A 31 12.95 5.88 7.23
CA GLN A 31 12.93 4.61 6.51
C GLN A 31 14.30 3.92 6.49
N LEU A 32 15.40 4.68 6.62
CA LEU A 32 16.76 4.13 6.56
C LEU A 32 16.97 2.99 7.57
N ASP A 33 16.40 3.12 8.76
CA ASP A 33 16.56 2.13 9.84
C ASP A 33 15.35 1.18 10.00
N ARG A 34 14.23 1.47 9.32
CA ARG A 34 12.95 0.81 9.60
C ARG A 34 12.89 -0.64 9.19
N GLY A 35 13.43 -0.99 8.04
CA GLY A 35 13.28 -2.33 7.49
C GLY A 35 11.81 -2.73 7.18
N ILE A 36 11.64 -3.97 6.77
CA ILE A 36 10.37 -4.61 6.43
C ILE A 36 9.63 -5.02 7.71
N THR A 37 8.36 -4.67 7.85
CA THR A 37 7.63 -4.74 9.12
C THR A 37 6.45 -5.69 9.14
N ASN A 38 5.89 -6.05 7.99
CA ASN A 38 4.64 -6.81 7.90
C ASN A 38 4.73 -7.91 6.84
N PHE A 39 3.67 -8.70 6.74
CA PHE A 39 3.56 -9.75 5.73
C PHE A 39 3.58 -9.18 4.32
N ASP A 40 2.67 -8.24 4.00
CA ASP A 40 2.50 -7.72 2.64
C ASP A 40 3.75 -7.01 2.14
N ASP A 41 4.39 -6.16 2.96
CA ASP A 41 5.60 -5.44 2.56
C ASP A 41 6.78 -6.39 2.32
N ALA A 42 6.92 -7.42 3.14
CA ALA A 42 7.95 -8.45 2.97
C ALA A 42 7.67 -9.35 1.75
N TYR A 43 6.42 -9.70 1.54
CA TYR A 43 5.97 -10.51 0.40
C TYR A 43 6.25 -9.81 -0.93
N TYR A 44 5.89 -8.53 -1.03
CA TYR A 44 6.14 -7.74 -2.23
C TYR A 44 7.65 -7.44 -2.42
N ALA A 45 8.36 -7.18 -1.33
CA ALA A 45 9.81 -6.99 -1.39
C ALA A 45 10.54 -8.23 -1.90
N GLN A 46 10.13 -9.44 -1.45
CA GLN A 46 10.70 -10.70 -1.93
C GLN A 46 10.42 -10.90 -3.42
N LYS A 47 9.20 -10.67 -3.89
CA LYS A 47 8.88 -10.73 -5.31
C LYS A 47 9.69 -9.75 -6.15
N ALA A 48 9.82 -8.51 -5.69
CA ALA A 48 10.65 -7.52 -6.37
C ALA A 48 12.12 -7.92 -6.42
N LYS A 49 12.63 -8.56 -5.36
CA LYS A 49 14.00 -9.09 -5.32
C LYS A 49 14.19 -10.23 -6.32
N GLU A 50 13.27 -11.17 -6.37
CA GLU A 50 13.37 -12.32 -7.29
C GLU A 50 13.25 -11.89 -8.76
N ILE A 51 12.31 -11.00 -9.10
CA ILE A 51 12.20 -10.48 -10.48
C ILE A 51 13.42 -9.61 -10.86
N PHE A 52 13.98 -8.85 -9.90
CA PHE A 52 15.17 -8.06 -10.12
C PHE A 52 16.41 -8.91 -10.40
N LEU A 53 16.50 -10.09 -9.79
CA LEU A 53 17.60 -11.04 -9.95
C LEU A 53 17.36 -12.05 -11.10
N SER A 54 16.15 -12.06 -11.69
CA SER A 54 15.78 -12.96 -12.79
C SER A 54 16.11 -12.35 -14.16
N ASP A 55 16.25 -13.21 -15.16
CA ASP A 55 16.43 -12.81 -16.56
C ASP A 55 15.12 -12.37 -17.22
N SER A 56 13.96 -12.58 -16.59
CA SER A 56 12.64 -12.23 -17.12
C SER A 56 11.94 -11.18 -16.26
N LEU A 57 11.65 -10.04 -16.87
CA LEU A 57 10.86 -8.98 -16.24
C LEU A 57 9.36 -9.26 -16.23
N TRP A 58 8.87 -10.14 -17.14
CA TRP A 58 7.44 -10.39 -17.32
C TRP A 58 6.87 -11.43 -16.37
N VAL A 59 7.71 -12.35 -15.87
CA VAL A 59 7.30 -13.43 -14.97
C VAL A 59 7.62 -13.04 -13.54
N VAL A 60 6.59 -12.82 -12.76
CA VAL A 60 6.75 -12.55 -11.31
C VAL A 60 7.06 -13.86 -10.61
N LEU A 61 8.17 -13.91 -9.88
CA LEU A 61 8.62 -15.08 -9.16
C LEU A 61 8.40 -14.94 -7.66
N LEU A 62 8.17 -16.08 -7.00
CA LEU A 62 8.20 -16.24 -5.57
C LEU A 62 8.68 -17.66 -5.21
N LYS A 63 9.74 -17.77 -4.43
CA LYS A 63 10.45 -19.04 -4.18
C LYS A 63 10.93 -19.72 -5.48
N ASN A 64 11.39 -18.92 -6.44
CA ASN A 64 11.78 -19.31 -7.78
C ASN A 64 10.65 -20.00 -8.59
N THR A 65 9.40 -19.81 -8.22
CA THR A 65 8.23 -20.31 -8.95
C THR A 65 7.38 -19.15 -9.48
N PRO A 66 6.83 -19.25 -10.71
CA PRO A 66 5.93 -18.24 -11.25
C PRO A 66 4.71 -18.02 -10.36
N THR A 67 4.35 -16.76 -10.12
CA THR A 67 3.13 -16.36 -9.42
C THR A 67 2.35 -15.35 -10.23
N PHE A 68 1.03 -15.43 -10.19
CA PHE A 68 0.15 -14.64 -11.04
C PHE A 68 -0.86 -13.79 -10.28
N ASP A 69 -0.69 -13.64 -8.98
CA ASP A 69 -1.60 -12.86 -8.11
C ASP A 69 -1.50 -11.35 -8.27
N ASN A 70 -0.33 -10.83 -8.69
CA ASN A 70 -0.11 -9.41 -8.91
C ASN A 70 0.68 -9.14 -10.20
N PRO A 71 0.29 -8.13 -11.01
CA PRO A 71 1.07 -7.69 -12.16
C PRO A 71 2.41 -7.05 -11.76
N PRO A 72 3.39 -6.93 -12.70
CA PRO A 72 4.79 -6.72 -12.37
C PRO A 72 5.20 -5.27 -12.11
N LEU A 73 4.43 -4.26 -12.47
CA LEU A 73 4.87 -2.86 -12.45
C LEU A 73 5.40 -2.38 -11.08
N PRO A 74 4.76 -2.69 -9.93
CA PRO A 74 5.30 -2.30 -8.63
C PRO A 74 6.65 -2.95 -8.34
N PHE A 75 6.85 -4.18 -8.81
CA PHE A 75 8.10 -4.92 -8.61
C PHE A 75 9.21 -4.38 -9.50
N TRP A 76 8.90 -3.93 -10.72
CA TRP A 76 9.86 -3.20 -11.57
C TRP A 76 10.31 -1.89 -10.91
N LEU A 77 9.36 -1.12 -10.36
CA LEU A 77 9.64 0.15 -9.68
C LEU A 77 10.49 -0.07 -8.41
N THR A 78 10.21 -1.13 -7.66
CA THR A 78 11.02 -1.52 -6.51
C THR A 78 12.39 -2.05 -6.93
N GLY A 79 12.46 -2.81 -8.04
CA GLY A 79 13.72 -3.25 -8.64
C GLY A 79 14.62 -2.10 -9.09
N LEU A 80 14.05 -1.00 -9.61
CA LEU A 80 14.80 0.22 -9.87
C LEU A 80 15.40 0.82 -8.59
N ALA A 81 14.63 0.82 -7.48
CA ALA A 81 15.16 1.25 -6.19
C ALA A 81 16.28 0.32 -5.70
N TYR A 82 16.18 -0.99 -5.92
CA TYR A 82 17.27 -1.94 -5.61
C TYR A 82 18.52 -1.69 -6.45
N LYS A 83 18.35 -1.28 -7.70
CA LYS A 83 19.49 -0.92 -8.57
C LYS A 83 20.25 0.30 -8.06
N VAL A 84 19.54 1.27 -7.47
CA VAL A 84 20.12 2.53 -6.98
C VAL A 84 20.68 2.39 -5.56
N PHE A 85 19.95 1.76 -4.66
CA PHE A 85 20.24 1.71 -3.21
C PHE A 85 20.72 0.35 -2.71
N GLY A 86 20.86 -0.63 -3.59
CA GLY A 86 21.06 -2.02 -3.21
C GLY A 86 19.79 -2.68 -2.67
N VAL A 87 19.81 -4.02 -2.57
CA VAL A 87 18.68 -4.80 -2.01
C VAL A 87 18.62 -4.59 -0.51
N SER A 88 17.65 -3.84 -0.02
CA SER A 88 17.49 -3.48 1.38
C SER A 88 16.03 -3.21 1.72
N GLY A 89 15.69 -3.24 3.01
CA GLY A 89 14.35 -2.87 3.48
C GLY A 89 13.98 -1.42 3.13
N TYR A 90 14.95 -0.51 3.12
CA TYR A 90 14.77 0.86 2.66
C TYR A 90 14.37 0.93 1.18
N ALA A 91 15.13 0.29 0.32
CA ALA A 91 14.87 0.28 -1.12
C ALA A 91 13.53 -0.41 -1.45
N ALA A 92 13.14 -1.44 -0.68
CA ALA A 92 11.87 -2.14 -0.82
C ALA A 92 10.64 -1.23 -0.63
N VAL A 93 10.73 -0.25 0.27
CA VAL A 93 9.61 0.66 0.59
C VAL A 93 9.71 2.01 -0.12
N PHE A 94 10.87 2.33 -0.71
CA PHE A 94 11.17 3.61 -1.31
C PHE A 94 10.18 3.99 -2.42
N SER A 95 9.89 3.08 -3.34
CA SER A 95 8.98 3.33 -4.45
C SER A 95 7.58 3.74 -3.96
N SER A 96 7.01 3.01 -3.01
CA SER A 96 5.72 3.32 -2.41
C SER A 96 5.72 4.70 -1.74
N SER A 97 6.77 5.05 -1.00
CA SER A 97 6.92 6.36 -0.36
C SER A 97 6.96 7.51 -1.39
N ILE A 98 7.70 7.35 -2.47
CA ILE A 98 7.76 8.35 -3.56
C ILE A 98 6.40 8.51 -4.23
N PHE A 99 5.69 7.41 -4.52
CA PHE A 99 4.34 7.50 -5.09
C PHE A 99 3.33 8.13 -4.13
N GLY A 100 3.50 7.97 -2.81
CA GLY A 100 2.77 8.72 -1.80
C GLY A 100 3.00 10.24 -1.93
N VAL A 101 4.26 10.69 -2.02
CA VAL A 101 4.63 12.11 -2.23
C VAL A 101 4.03 12.63 -3.54
N LEU A 102 4.18 11.87 -4.62
CA LEU A 102 3.65 12.26 -5.93
C LEU A 102 2.11 12.34 -5.93
N THR A 103 1.42 11.49 -5.16
CA THR A 103 -0.04 11.55 -4.99
C THR A 103 -0.47 12.84 -4.29
N ILE A 104 0.25 13.26 -3.24
CA ILE A 104 0.03 14.53 -2.55
C ILE A 104 0.18 15.72 -3.53
N TYR A 105 1.30 15.76 -4.26
CA TYR A 105 1.56 16.81 -5.26
C TYR A 105 0.50 16.82 -6.37
N LEU A 106 0.13 15.65 -6.87
CA LEU A 106 -0.85 15.54 -7.95
C LEU A 106 -2.25 15.94 -7.50
N THR A 107 -2.62 15.65 -6.25
CA THR A 107 -3.87 16.10 -5.62
C THR A 107 -3.92 17.64 -5.55
N TYR A 108 -2.82 18.27 -5.11
CA TYR A 108 -2.67 19.72 -5.16
C TYR A 108 -2.87 20.26 -6.59
N SER A 109 -2.16 19.69 -7.56
CA SER A 109 -2.16 20.14 -8.95
C SER A 109 -3.52 20.00 -9.59
N LEU A 110 -4.20 18.89 -9.35
CA LEU A 110 -5.56 18.64 -9.86
C LEU A 110 -6.57 19.58 -9.22
N CYS A 111 -6.53 19.74 -7.91
CA CYS A 111 -7.43 20.65 -7.18
C CYS A 111 -7.24 22.11 -7.64
N SER A 112 -5.99 22.56 -7.80
CA SER A 112 -5.67 23.89 -8.35
C SER A 112 -6.17 24.05 -9.78
N TYR A 113 -6.13 23.01 -10.60
CA TYR A 113 -6.68 23.02 -11.95
C TYR A 113 -8.20 23.16 -11.96
N LEU A 114 -8.91 22.43 -11.09
CA LEU A 114 -10.38 22.44 -11.02
C LEU A 114 -10.94 23.77 -10.49
N TYR A 115 -10.38 24.28 -9.41
CA TYR A 115 -10.98 25.39 -8.67
C TYR A 115 -10.26 26.74 -8.84
N LYS A 116 -9.06 26.75 -9.42
CA LYS A 116 -8.22 27.96 -9.57
C LYS A 116 -7.94 28.68 -8.25
N ASP A 117 -7.95 27.92 -7.15
CA ASP A 117 -7.75 28.42 -5.80
C ASP A 117 -6.62 27.62 -5.11
N ASN A 118 -5.53 28.34 -4.81
CA ASN A 118 -4.35 27.71 -4.21
C ASN A 118 -4.59 27.27 -2.76
N TRP A 119 -5.48 27.94 -2.02
CA TRP A 119 -5.81 27.55 -0.64
C TRP A 119 -6.61 26.26 -0.61
N ILE A 120 -7.64 26.14 -1.47
CA ILE A 120 -8.40 24.90 -1.58
C ILE A 120 -7.47 23.75 -1.99
N ALA A 121 -6.57 24.01 -2.96
CA ALA A 121 -5.62 23.00 -3.43
C ALA A 121 -4.62 22.57 -2.34
N PHE A 122 -4.08 23.53 -1.62
CA PHE A 122 -3.16 23.27 -0.53
C PHE A 122 -3.82 22.46 0.59
N PHE A 123 -5.02 22.86 0.98
CA PHE A 123 -5.75 22.16 2.03
C PHE A 123 -6.17 20.75 1.61
N ALA A 124 -6.53 20.52 0.34
CA ALA A 124 -6.81 19.19 -0.18
C ALA A 124 -5.58 18.25 -0.07
N ALA A 125 -4.42 18.73 -0.50
CA ALA A 125 -3.18 17.98 -0.38
C ALA A 125 -2.80 17.73 1.10
N PHE A 126 -3.03 18.71 1.97
CA PHE A 126 -2.83 18.59 3.39
C PHE A 126 -3.77 17.57 4.04
N VAL A 127 -5.06 17.60 3.72
CA VAL A 127 -6.03 16.60 4.19
C VAL A 127 -5.60 15.19 3.82
N LEU A 128 -5.06 14.99 2.62
CA LEU A 128 -4.60 13.68 2.17
C LEU A 128 -3.32 13.21 2.89
N LEU A 129 -2.50 14.13 3.39
CA LEU A 129 -1.23 13.79 4.02
C LEU A 129 -1.39 12.99 5.34
N PHE A 130 -2.51 13.15 6.05
CA PHE A 130 -2.66 12.65 7.42
C PHE A 130 -3.67 11.52 7.68
N PRO A 131 -4.42 10.92 6.76
CA PRO A 131 -5.20 9.74 7.08
C PRO A 131 -4.27 8.61 7.54
N GLY A 132 -4.52 8.09 8.77
CA GLY A 132 -3.56 7.22 9.46
C GLY A 132 -3.13 5.99 8.67
N MET A 133 -4.06 5.31 7.99
CA MET A 133 -3.74 4.12 7.21
C MET A 133 -3.06 4.47 5.87
N PHE A 134 -3.41 5.60 5.23
CA PHE A 134 -2.73 6.07 4.02
C PHE A 134 -1.27 6.44 4.33
N LEU A 135 -1.06 7.19 5.43
CA LEU A 135 0.25 7.54 5.94
C LEU A 135 1.12 6.30 6.23
N ASP A 136 0.57 5.33 6.98
CA ASP A 136 1.28 4.10 7.33
C ASP A 136 1.61 3.28 6.08
N SER A 137 0.67 3.14 5.13
CA SER A 137 0.87 2.40 3.88
C SER A 137 1.88 3.08 2.95
N SER A 138 1.95 4.42 2.93
CA SER A 138 2.97 5.15 2.17
C SER A 138 4.39 4.92 2.69
N ARG A 139 4.52 4.50 3.94
CA ARG A 139 5.79 4.13 4.58
C ARG A 139 6.14 2.66 4.48
N ARG A 140 5.33 1.88 3.80
CA ARG A 140 5.53 0.45 3.54
C ARG A 140 5.57 0.22 2.04
N GLY A 141 6.11 -0.89 1.59
CA GLY A 141 6.13 -1.28 0.18
C GLY A 141 4.76 -1.73 -0.33
N MET A 142 3.71 -0.90 -0.13
CA MET A 142 2.32 -1.27 -0.42
C MET A 142 1.90 -0.87 -1.83
N LEU A 143 1.36 -1.81 -2.59
CA LEU A 143 0.90 -1.60 -3.97
C LEU A 143 -0.26 -0.59 -4.07
N ASP A 144 -1.06 -0.46 -3.01
CA ASP A 144 -2.24 0.40 -2.96
C ASP A 144 -1.92 1.88 -3.10
N ILE A 145 -0.75 2.31 -2.62
CA ILE A 145 -0.27 3.70 -2.76
C ILE A 145 0.13 3.99 -4.22
N THR A 146 0.85 3.06 -4.82
CA THR A 146 1.23 3.15 -6.25
C THR A 146 -0.01 3.16 -7.14
N LEU A 147 -1.02 2.34 -6.81
CA LEU A 147 -2.32 2.35 -7.47
C LEU A 147 -3.03 3.71 -7.32
N ALA A 148 -3.09 4.27 -6.11
CA ALA A 148 -3.73 5.56 -5.85
C ALA A 148 -3.10 6.68 -6.68
N PHE A 149 -1.77 6.68 -6.84
CA PHE A 149 -1.08 7.61 -7.73
C PHE A 149 -1.51 7.46 -9.19
N PHE A 150 -1.45 6.25 -9.75
CA PHE A 150 -1.79 6.04 -11.15
C PHE A 150 -3.26 6.34 -11.45
N VAL A 151 -4.18 5.97 -10.56
CA VAL A 151 -5.58 6.35 -10.66
C VAL A 151 -5.73 7.87 -10.62
N THR A 152 -5.07 8.57 -9.70
CA THR A 152 -5.13 10.05 -9.62
C THR A 152 -4.59 10.70 -10.88
N ALA A 153 -3.49 10.18 -11.45
CA ALA A 153 -2.90 10.67 -12.68
C ALA A 153 -3.81 10.39 -13.90
N ALA A 154 -4.47 9.23 -13.93
CA ALA A 154 -5.47 8.93 -14.95
C ALA A 154 -6.65 9.91 -14.86
N MET A 155 -7.19 10.13 -13.68
CA MET A 155 -8.30 11.09 -13.48
C MET A 155 -7.89 12.51 -13.83
N TYR A 156 -6.65 12.92 -13.56
CA TYR A 156 -6.12 14.19 -14.04
C TYR A 156 -6.08 14.27 -15.56
N GLY A 157 -5.64 13.19 -16.24
CA GLY A 157 -5.67 13.06 -17.69
C GLY A 157 -7.09 13.15 -18.25
N LEU A 158 -8.05 12.46 -17.64
CA LEU A 158 -9.45 12.45 -18.06
C LEU A 158 -10.07 13.85 -18.08
N ILE A 159 -9.98 14.59 -16.96
CA ILE A 159 -10.61 15.91 -16.85
C ILE A 159 -9.91 16.97 -17.73
N LYS A 160 -8.59 16.89 -17.87
CA LYS A 160 -7.86 17.78 -18.79
C LYS A 160 -8.11 17.44 -20.26
N GLY A 161 -8.36 16.18 -20.57
CA GLY A 161 -8.71 15.71 -21.91
C GLY A 161 -9.97 16.34 -22.48
N LEU A 162 -10.90 16.84 -21.63
CA LEU A 162 -12.06 17.62 -22.09
C LEU A 162 -11.69 18.92 -22.80
N LYS A 163 -10.54 19.53 -22.46
CA LYS A 163 -10.04 20.78 -23.06
C LYS A 163 -8.95 20.53 -24.10
N ASP A 164 -8.01 19.64 -23.81
CA ASP A 164 -6.93 19.28 -24.72
C ASP A 164 -6.86 17.74 -24.82
N LYS A 165 -7.24 17.23 -25.99
CA LYS A 165 -7.36 15.79 -26.27
C LYS A 165 -6.07 15.00 -26.06
N LYS A 166 -4.90 15.66 -26.07
CA LYS A 166 -3.60 15.01 -25.79
C LYS A 166 -3.57 14.38 -24.40
N PHE A 167 -4.30 14.95 -23.44
CA PHE A 167 -4.36 14.40 -22.10
C PHE A 167 -5.13 13.08 -21.98
N TYR A 168 -5.92 12.70 -22.99
CA TYR A 168 -6.49 11.35 -23.04
C TYR A 168 -5.41 10.28 -23.25
N LEU A 169 -4.26 10.61 -23.88
CA LEU A 169 -3.12 9.69 -23.92
C LEU A 169 -2.55 9.49 -22.50
N LEU A 170 -2.40 10.55 -21.71
CA LEU A 170 -1.98 10.44 -20.31
C LEU A 170 -2.98 9.58 -19.51
N TYR A 171 -4.28 9.83 -19.68
CA TYR A 171 -5.33 9.01 -19.09
C TYR A 171 -5.15 7.53 -19.40
N GLY A 172 -4.92 7.20 -20.68
CA GLY A 172 -4.72 5.83 -21.14
C GLY A 172 -3.48 5.17 -20.53
N VAL A 173 -2.32 5.82 -20.62
CA VAL A 173 -1.05 5.30 -20.07
C VAL A 173 -1.16 5.09 -18.56
N MET A 174 -1.68 6.08 -17.83
CA MET A 174 -1.78 5.98 -16.36
C MET A 174 -2.81 4.93 -15.92
N THR A 175 -3.90 4.76 -16.67
CA THR A 175 -4.85 3.67 -16.44
C THR A 175 -4.21 2.30 -16.70
N GLY A 176 -3.46 2.15 -17.80
CA GLY A 176 -2.71 0.92 -18.07
C GLY A 176 -1.70 0.61 -16.96
N CYS A 177 -0.97 1.61 -16.46
CA CYS A 177 -0.09 1.46 -15.30
C CYS A 177 -0.85 1.08 -14.02
N ALA A 178 -2.06 1.61 -13.80
CA ALA A 178 -2.90 1.20 -12.68
C ALA A 178 -3.28 -0.29 -12.78
N VAL A 179 -3.64 -0.77 -13.98
CA VAL A 179 -3.92 -2.20 -14.23
C VAL A 179 -2.67 -3.05 -13.99
N LEU A 180 -1.51 -2.64 -14.50
CA LEU A 180 -0.23 -3.31 -14.26
C LEU A 180 0.25 -3.23 -12.79
N THR A 181 -0.40 -2.40 -11.96
CA THR A 181 -0.12 -2.31 -10.53
C THR A 181 -0.98 -3.28 -9.72
N LYS A 182 -2.28 -3.30 -9.97
CA LYS A 182 -3.20 -4.10 -9.13
C LYS A 182 -4.42 -4.62 -9.90
N SER A 183 -4.16 -5.23 -11.06
CA SER A 183 -5.14 -6.01 -11.83
C SER A 183 -6.52 -5.32 -11.92
N VAL A 184 -7.57 -5.96 -11.43
CA VAL A 184 -8.98 -5.52 -11.53
C VAL A 184 -9.20 -4.10 -10.98
N LEU A 185 -8.54 -3.73 -9.88
CA LEU A 185 -8.68 -2.40 -9.29
C LEU A 185 -8.12 -1.28 -10.20
N GLY A 186 -7.18 -1.62 -11.07
CA GLY A 186 -6.62 -0.69 -12.05
C GLY A 186 -7.59 -0.27 -13.16
N PHE A 187 -8.70 -1.01 -13.36
CA PHE A 187 -9.72 -0.67 -14.36
C PHE A 187 -10.73 0.39 -13.88
N PHE A 188 -10.75 0.76 -12.61
CA PHE A 188 -11.68 1.78 -12.11
C PHE A 188 -11.67 3.10 -12.89
N PRO A 189 -10.52 3.64 -13.34
CA PRO A 189 -10.55 4.84 -14.19
C PRO A 189 -11.37 4.67 -15.46
N ILE A 190 -11.38 3.48 -16.10
CA ILE A 190 -12.20 3.21 -17.28
C ILE A 190 -13.68 3.26 -16.90
N VAL A 191 -14.08 2.56 -15.83
CA VAL A 191 -15.48 2.54 -15.37
C VAL A 191 -15.97 3.96 -15.03
N ILE A 192 -15.17 4.71 -14.26
CA ILE A 192 -15.47 6.09 -13.91
C ILE A 192 -15.54 6.96 -15.18
N GLY A 193 -14.57 6.82 -16.08
CA GLY A 193 -14.47 7.59 -17.31
C GLY A 193 -15.66 7.36 -18.24
N VAL A 194 -16.09 6.13 -18.42
CA VAL A 194 -17.28 5.78 -19.25
C VAL A 194 -18.54 6.44 -18.67
N VAL A 195 -18.79 6.30 -17.37
CA VAL A 195 -19.97 6.91 -16.72
C VAL A 195 -19.91 8.44 -16.79
N PHE A 196 -18.73 9.03 -16.53
CA PHE A 196 -18.51 10.47 -16.59
C PHE A 196 -18.70 11.03 -18.00
N MET A 197 -18.10 10.43 -19.01
CA MET A 197 -18.19 10.88 -20.41
C MET A 197 -19.63 10.75 -20.94
N PHE A 198 -20.31 9.64 -20.58
CA PHE A 198 -21.72 9.46 -20.92
C PHE A 198 -22.60 10.56 -20.28
N TRP A 199 -22.41 10.83 -19.00
CA TRP A 199 -23.14 11.91 -18.32
C TRP A 199 -22.83 13.29 -18.92
N HIS A 200 -21.55 13.56 -19.29
CA HIS A 200 -21.09 14.85 -19.79
C HIS A 200 -21.64 15.20 -21.19
N GLY A 201 -21.93 14.23 -22.02
CA GLY A 201 -22.39 14.50 -23.41
C GLY A 201 -22.94 13.28 -24.14
N GLY A 202 -23.45 12.30 -23.38
CA GLY A 202 -24.09 11.10 -23.93
C GLY A 202 -23.14 10.23 -24.77
N PHE A 203 -23.72 9.42 -25.63
CA PHE A 203 -22.97 8.52 -26.53
C PHE A 203 -21.95 9.25 -27.41
N LYS A 204 -22.26 10.51 -27.84
CA LYS A 204 -21.35 11.30 -28.66
C LYS A 204 -19.98 11.49 -28.02
N LYS A 205 -19.93 11.68 -26.70
CA LYS A 205 -18.68 11.86 -25.96
C LYS A 205 -17.94 10.55 -25.71
N LEU A 206 -18.65 9.44 -25.57
CA LEU A 206 -18.02 8.12 -25.49
C LEU A 206 -17.27 7.76 -26.79
N PHE A 207 -17.78 8.20 -27.93
CA PHE A 207 -17.14 7.98 -29.25
C PHE A 207 -16.19 9.12 -29.66
N ASP A 208 -15.79 10.03 -28.74
CA ASP A 208 -14.72 10.98 -29.03
C ASP A 208 -13.42 10.24 -29.34
N PHE A 209 -12.85 10.52 -30.52
CA PHE A 209 -11.64 9.81 -31.00
C PHE A 209 -10.48 9.89 -30.01
N GLY A 210 -10.24 11.05 -29.38
CA GLY A 210 -9.17 11.20 -28.37
C GLY A 210 -9.42 10.32 -27.14
N TYR A 211 -10.67 10.26 -26.66
CA TYR A 211 -11.04 9.41 -25.53
C TYR A 211 -10.90 7.91 -25.87
N LEU A 212 -11.38 7.49 -27.05
CA LEU A 212 -11.22 6.09 -27.50
C LEU A 212 -9.74 5.71 -27.69
N ALA A 213 -8.92 6.62 -28.22
CA ALA A 213 -7.48 6.41 -28.31
C ALA A 213 -6.87 6.23 -26.91
N GLY A 214 -7.30 7.03 -25.92
CA GLY A 214 -6.89 6.86 -24.52
C GLY A 214 -7.29 5.47 -23.97
N ILE A 215 -8.53 5.04 -24.18
CA ILE A 215 -9.00 3.69 -23.79
C ILE A 215 -8.16 2.60 -24.46
N SER A 216 -7.91 2.72 -25.76
CA SER A 216 -7.08 1.74 -26.49
C SER A 216 -5.68 1.63 -25.91
N VAL A 217 -5.05 2.77 -25.58
CA VAL A 217 -3.74 2.78 -24.91
C VAL A 217 -3.82 2.15 -23.52
N ALA A 218 -4.88 2.42 -22.75
CA ALA A 218 -5.07 1.79 -21.43
C ALA A 218 -5.11 0.26 -21.54
N ILE A 219 -5.84 -0.26 -22.54
CA ILE A 219 -5.94 -1.70 -22.79
C ILE A 219 -4.60 -2.26 -23.26
N LEU A 220 -3.93 -1.63 -24.22
CA LEU A 220 -2.65 -2.08 -24.73
C LEU A 220 -1.58 -2.17 -23.63
N VAL A 221 -1.46 -1.12 -22.82
CA VAL A 221 -0.49 -1.09 -21.71
C VAL A 221 -0.92 -2.04 -20.60
N GLY A 222 -2.17 -1.96 -20.15
CA GLY A 222 -2.67 -2.73 -19.02
C GLY A 222 -2.73 -4.23 -19.27
N CYS A 223 -3.11 -4.63 -20.48
CA CYS A 223 -3.22 -6.05 -20.86
C CYS A 223 -1.91 -6.67 -21.35
N SER A 224 -0.83 -5.89 -21.49
CA SER A 224 0.46 -6.39 -21.99
C SER A 224 1.02 -7.55 -21.18
N TRP A 225 0.98 -7.46 -19.85
CA TRP A 225 1.42 -8.54 -18.97
C TRP A 225 0.55 -9.80 -19.07
N TYR A 226 -0.74 -9.63 -19.23
CA TYR A 226 -1.68 -10.75 -19.38
C TYR A 226 -1.43 -11.49 -20.71
N ALA A 227 -1.25 -10.75 -21.81
CA ALA A 227 -0.95 -11.31 -23.09
C ALA A 227 0.38 -12.08 -23.07
N MET A 228 1.43 -11.52 -22.45
CA MET A 228 2.73 -12.17 -22.34
C MET A 228 2.66 -13.45 -21.50
N ASN A 229 2.01 -13.41 -20.31
CA ASN A 229 1.92 -14.61 -19.47
C ASN A 229 0.99 -15.68 -20.06
N TRP A 230 -0.06 -15.28 -20.79
CA TRP A 230 -0.86 -16.22 -21.55
C TRP A 230 -0.04 -16.88 -22.68
N TYR A 231 0.79 -16.12 -23.36
CA TYR A 231 1.70 -16.66 -24.40
C TYR A 231 2.71 -17.66 -23.81
N ILE A 232 3.27 -17.39 -22.63
CA ILE A 232 4.29 -18.24 -21.99
C ILE A 232 3.67 -19.48 -21.32
N PHE A 233 2.55 -19.33 -20.60
CA PHE A 233 1.99 -20.35 -19.72
C PHE A 233 0.63 -20.90 -20.14
N GLY A 234 0.01 -20.32 -21.18
CA GLY A 234 -1.28 -20.76 -21.72
C GLY A 234 -2.39 -20.83 -20.68
N GLU A 235 -3.12 -21.94 -20.68
CA GLU A 235 -4.24 -22.18 -19.76
C GLU A 235 -3.85 -22.21 -18.29
N GLY A 236 -2.61 -22.56 -17.98
CA GLY A 236 -2.11 -22.57 -16.60
C GLY A 236 -2.14 -21.17 -15.96
N PHE A 237 -1.81 -20.13 -16.74
CA PHE A 237 -1.93 -18.74 -16.30
C PHE A 237 -3.40 -18.35 -16.09
N ILE A 238 -4.27 -18.66 -17.04
CA ILE A 238 -5.71 -18.33 -16.96
C ILE A 238 -6.32 -18.98 -15.73
N LYS A 239 -6.07 -20.27 -15.52
CA LYS A 239 -6.58 -21.00 -14.35
C LYS A 239 -6.10 -20.36 -13.03
N SER A 240 -4.81 -20.13 -12.91
CA SER A 240 -4.22 -19.62 -11.67
C SER A 240 -4.61 -18.17 -11.39
N HIS A 241 -4.56 -17.27 -12.39
CA HIS A 241 -4.85 -15.86 -12.20
C HIS A 241 -6.35 -15.56 -12.04
N PHE A 242 -7.18 -16.11 -12.93
CA PHE A 242 -8.61 -15.82 -12.95
C PHE A 242 -9.40 -16.77 -12.07
N ASN A 243 -9.28 -18.08 -12.26
CA ASN A 243 -10.16 -19.04 -11.57
C ASN A 243 -9.79 -19.19 -10.09
N ASP A 244 -8.52 -19.52 -9.80
CA ASP A 244 -8.07 -19.76 -8.43
C ASP A 244 -7.80 -18.46 -7.67
N GLY A 245 -7.50 -17.36 -8.39
CA GLY A 245 -7.27 -16.03 -7.84
C GLY A 245 -8.54 -15.19 -7.78
N HIS A 246 -8.89 -14.53 -8.89
CA HIS A 246 -9.94 -13.50 -8.88
C HIS A 246 -11.36 -14.05 -8.81
N MET A 247 -11.69 -15.11 -9.56
CA MET A 247 -13.05 -15.68 -9.55
C MET A 247 -13.39 -16.29 -8.20
N LYS A 248 -12.45 -16.99 -7.58
CA LYS A 248 -12.65 -17.52 -6.22
C LYS A 248 -12.84 -16.38 -5.22
N LEU A 249 -12.04 -15.31 -5.32
CA LEU A 249 -12.18 -14.13 -4.46
C LEU A 249 -13.53 -13.41 -4.69
N ILE A 250 -14.02 -13.37 -5.93
CA ILE A 250 -15.33 -12.84 -6.28
C ILE A 250 -16.43 -13.75 -5.73
N GLN A 251 -16.35 -15.06 -5.93
CA GLN A 251 -17.31 -16.01 -5.40
C GLN A 251 -17.39 -15.95 -3.88
N ASP A 252 -16.24 -16.01 -3.21
CA ASP A 252 -16.19 -15.95 -1.73
C ASP A 252 -16.63 -14.60 -1.18
N SER A 253 -16.56 -13.52 -1.98
CA SER A 253 -16.81 -12.14 -1.51
C SER A 253 -18.18 -11.60 -1.89
N TYR A 254 -18.75 -11.97 -3.05
CA TYR A 254 -19.94 -11.29 -3.59
C TYR A 254 -21.21 -12.17 -3.56
N LEU A 255 -21.11 -13.49 -3.64
CA LEU A 255 -22.30 -14.35 -3.68
C LEU A 255 -23.09 -14.41 -2.35
N GLU A 256 -22.45 -14.06 -1.24
CA GLU A 256 -23.08 -13.97 0.09
C GLU A 256 -23.21 -12.52 0.60
N GLY A 257 -23.06 -11.52 -0.28
CA GLY A 257 -23.03 -10.10 0.08
C GLY A 257 -24.34 -9.58 0.63
N SER A 258 -24.29 -8.89 1.77
CA SER A 258 -25.41 -8.18 2.39
C SER A 258 -25.18 -6.68 2.32
N LEU A 259 -26.25 -5.88 2.22
CA LEU A 259 -26.21 -4.40 2.36
C LEU A 259 -25.52 -3.95 3.68
N LEU A 260 -25.45 -4.82 4.68
CA LEU A 260 -24.70 -4.55 5.92
C LEU A 260 -23.20 -4.36 5.69
N TYR A 261 -22.63 -4.86 4.59
CA TYR A 261 -21.22 -4.64 4.26
C TYR A 261 -20.92 -3.19 3.86
N LEU A 262 -21.89 -2.41 3.39
CA LEU A 262 -21.74 -0.96 3.19
C LEU A 262 -21.25 -0.27 4.47
N LEU A 263 -21.72 -0.73 5.64
CA LEU A 263 -21.34 -0.16 6.94
C LEU A 263 -19.90 -0.48 7.35
N GLY A 264 -19.30 -1.55 6.82
CA GLY A 264 -17.93 -1.94 7.16
C GLY A 264 -16.91 -0.88 6.73
N TYR A 265 -16.91 -0.51 5.45
CA TYR A 265 -16.03 0.57 4.97
C TYR A 265 -16.35 1.92 5.61
N PHE A 266 -17.62 2.20 5.89
CA PHE A 266 -18.02 3.43 6.55
C PHE A 266 -17.38 3.53 7.94
N LYS A 267 -17.44 2.46 8.74
CA LYS A 267 -16.78 2.36 10.06
C LYS A 267 -15.27 2.52 9.97
N ASP A 268 -14.65 1.84 9.01
CA ASP A 268 -13.20 1.92 8.81
C ASP A 268 -12.75 3.30 8.35
N MET A 269 -13.51 3.95 7.47
CA MET A 269 -13.25 5.32 7.05
C MET A 269 -13.45 6.31 8.20
N MET A 270 -14.50 6.14 9.01
CA MET A 270 -14.70 6.98 10.19
C MET A 270 -13.49 6.95 11.12
N LYS A 271 -12.88 5.79 11.32
CA LYS A 271 -11.67 5.63 12.15
C LYS A 271 -10.42 6.19 11.51
N ASN A 272 -10.21 5.92 10.22
CA ASN A 272 -8.93 6.16 9.54
C ASN A 272 -8.86 7.47 8.75
N TYR A 273 -10.04 8.08 8.45
CA TYR A 273 -10.14 9.37 7.77
C TYR A 273 -10.58 10.50 8.75
N TRP A 274 -10.54 10.24 10.04
CA TRP A 274 -10.78 11.24 11.08
C TRP A 274 -9.67 12.31 11.07
N PRO A 275 -9.99 13.62 11.31
CA PRO A 275 -11.31 14.19 11.60
C PRO A 275 -12.12 14.61 10.36
N TRP A 276 -11.65 14.32 9.17
CA TRP A 276 -12.22 14.80 7.91
C TRP A 276 -13.48 14.06 7.47
N PHE A 277 -13.69 12.84 8.00
CA PHE A 277 -14.75 11.94 7.53
C PHE A 277 -16.16 12.55 7.55
N PRO A 278 -16.63 13.22 8.63
CA PRO A 278 -17.96 13.82 8.64
C PRO A 278 -18.13 14.87 7.53
N VAL A 279 -17.11 15.71 7.32
CA VAL A 279 -17.13 16.73 6.27
C VAL A 279 -17.08 16.11 4.88
N ALA A 280 -16.30 15.02 4.71
CA ALA A 280 -16.25 14.29 3.44
C ALA A 280 -17.60 13.69 3.06
N VAL A 281 -18.35 13.14 4.03
CA VAL A 281 -19.70 12.58 3.80
C VAL A 281 -20.68 13.68 3.38
N VAL A 282 -20.75 14.78 4.15
CA VAL A 282 -21.60 15.94 3.83
C VAL A 282 -21.21 16.54 2.48
N GLY A 283 -19.89 16.72 2.26
CA GLY A 283 -19.35 17.22 1.01
C GLY A 283 -19.73 16.36 -0.19
N THR A 284 -19.60 15.03 -0.08
CA THR A 284 -19.98 14.10 -1.16
C THR A 284 -21.47 14.23 -1.51
N PHE A 285 -22.33 14.38 -0.50
CA PHE A 285 -23.77 14.64 -0.73
C PHE A 285 -24.02 15.98 -1.43
N LEU A 286 -23.34 17.05 -1.00
CA LEU A 286 -23.46 18.37 -1.65
C LEU A 286 -22.95 18.32 -3.10
N PHE A 287 -21.88 17.59 -3.37
CA PHE A 287 -21.35 17.41 -4.72
C PHE A 287 -22.32 16.60 -5.59
N ALA A 288 -22.93 15.55 -5.05
CA ALA A 288 -24.02 14.83 -5.74
C ALA A 288 -25.16 15.80 -6.12
N LYS A 289 -25.65 16.61 -5.15
CA LYS A 289 -26.72 17.58 -5.40
C LYS A 289 -26.36 18.57 -6.52
N ARG A 290 -25.16 19.17 -6.49
CA ARG A 290 -24.66 20.08 -7.52
C ARG A 290 -24.53 19.38 -8.88
N SER A 291 -24.08 18.14 -8.89
CA SER A 291 -23.92 17.32 -10.09
C SER A 291 -25.23 17.10 -10.83
N PHE A 292 -26.29 16.75 -10.11
CA PHE A 292 -27.57 16.42 -10.72
C PHE A 292 -28.48 17.66 -10.94
N ARG A 293 -28.47 18.62 -10.01
CA ARG A 293 -29.28 19.79 -10.08
C ARG A 293 -28.68 20.88 -10.98
N ASP A 294 -27.40 21.21 -10.76
CA ASP A 294 -26.75 22.35 -11.39
C ASP A 294 -25.87 21.90 -12.59
N LYS A 295 -25.83 20.59 -12.87
CA LYS A 295 -25.00 19.94 -13.93
C LYS A 295 -23.51 20.35 -13.88
N ASP A 296 -23.00 20.61 -12.66
CA ASP A 296 -21.62 21.00 -12.48
C ASP A 296 -20.66 19.84 -12.79
N VAL A 297 -19.85 20.06 -13.82
CA VAL A 297 -18.92 19.04 -14.36
C VAL A 297 -17.88 18.62 -13.33
N HIS A 298 -17.33 19.56 -12.55
CA HIS A 298 -16.30 19.27 -11.56
C HIS A 298 -16.88 18.49 -10.37
N SER A 299 -18.09 18.84 -9.94
CA SER A 299 -18.78 18.10 -8.88
C SER A 299 -19.11 16.69 -9.32
N MET A 300 -19.62 16.48 -10.53
CA MET A 300 -19.91 15.14 -11.05
C MET A 300 -18.64 14.30 -11.17
N PHE A 301 -17.57 14.88 -11.69
CA PHE A 301 -16.29 14.20 -11.82
C PHE A 301 -15.79 13.65 -10.48
N LEU A 302 -15.76 14.46 -9.42
CA LEU A 302 -15.32 14.05 -8.10
C LEU A 302 -16.31 13.11 -7.41
N PHE A 303 -17.62 13.35 -7.59
CA PHE A 303 -18.68 12.50 -7.05
C PHE A 303 -18.59 11.07 -7.62
N LEU A 304 -18.47 10.91 -8.93
CA LEU A 304 -18.33 9.59 -9.57
C LEU A 304 -17.03 8.90 -9.18
N TRP A 305 -15.94 9.66 -9.07
CA TRP A 305 -14.65 9.10 -8.66
C TRP A 305 -14.69 8.50 -7.24
N VAL A 306 -15.45 9.12 -6.33
CA VAL A 306 -15.65 8.58 -4.98
C VAL A 306 -16.67 7.46 -4.99
N SER A 307 -17.83 7.68 -5.58
CA SER A 307 -19.00 6.81 -5.40
C SER A 307 -18.88 5.48 -6.12
N ILE A 308 -18.33 5.44 -7.34
CA ILE A 308 -18.26 4.20 -8.12
C ILE A 308 -17.35 3.17 -7.41
N PRO A 309 -16.08 3.47 -7.07
CA PRO A 309 -15.25 2.50 -6.37
C PRO A 309 -15.80 2.16 -4.98
N PHE A 310 -16.32 3.15 -4.25
CA PHE A 310 -16.89 2.93 -2.92
C PHE A 310 -18.05 1.95 -2.98
N LEU A 311 -19.02 2.14 -3.87
CA LEU A 311 -20.19 1.28 -4.00
C LEU A 311 -19.79 -0.14 -4.43
N ILE A 312 -18.96 -0.26 -5.48
CA ILE A 312 -18.53 -1.57 -5.97
C ILE A 312 -17.75 -2.35 -4.91
N MET A 313 -16.81 -1.70 -4.24
CA MET A 313 -16.01 -2.37 -3.20
C MET A 313 -16.82 -2.68 -1.93
N SER A 314 -17.84 -1.88 -1.63
CA SER A 314 -18.69 -2.10 -0.46
C SER A 314 -19.63 -3.30 -0.59
N THR A 315 -19.81 -3.83 -1.79
CA THR A 315 -20.58 -5.08 -1.98
C THR A 315 -19.77 -6.35 -1.65
N SER A 316 -18.46 -6.21 -1.44
CA SER A 316 -17.59 -7.32 -1.11
C SER A 316 -17.59 -7.62 0.40
N ARG A 317 -17.61 -8.93 0.77
CA ARG A 317 -17.43 -9.40 2.15
C ARG A 317 -16.02 -9.14 2.68
N ASN A 318 -15.00 -9.30 1.81
CA ASN A 318 -13.59 -9.12 2.15
C ASN A 318 -13.19 -7.65 2.03
N GLN A 319 -13.50 -6.87 3.05
CA GLN A 319 -13.26 -5.44 3.06
C GLN A 319 -11.90 -5.10 3.65
N THR A 320 -11.10 -4.37 2.88
CA THR A 320 -9.85 -3.78 3.33
C THR A 320 -9.79 -2.32 2.88
N LEU A 321 -9.72 -1.38 3.81
CA LEU A 321 -9.76 0.06 3.51
C LEU A 321 -8.70 0.49 2.49
N ARG A 322 -7.57 -0.21 2.40
CA ARG A 322 -6.52 0.05 1.41
C ARG A 322 -7.01 0.02 -0.03
N TYR A 323 -8.01 -0.80 -0.34
CA TYR A 323 -8.60 -0.87 -1.68
C TYR A 323 -9.30 0.43 -2.09
N LEU A 324 -9.70 1.26 -1.11
CA LEU A 324 -10.30 2.57 -1.34
C LEU A 324 -9.29 3.73 -1.37
N PHE A 325 -7.99 3.51 -1.22
CA PHE A 325 -7.02 4.62 -1.27
C PHE A 325 -7.07 5.40 -2.57
N MET A 326 -7.49 4.77 -3.66
CA MET A 326 -7.68 5.44 -4.95
C MET A 326 -8.74 6.56 -4.94
N ILE A 327 -9.69 6.57 -3.97
CA ILE A 327 -10.69 7.62 -3.84
C ILE A 327 -10.27 8.74 -2.87
N PHE A 328 -9.22 8.54 -2.05
CA PHE A 328 -8.81 9.52 -1.03
C PHE A 328 -8.42 10.88 -1.61
N PRO A 329 -7.73 10.99 -2.76
CA PRO A 329 -7.48 12.27 -3.41
C PRO A 329 -8.75 13.04 -3.72
N ALA A 330 -9.78 12.37 -4.26
CA ALA A 330 -11.07 13.00 -4.55
C ALA A 330 -11.81 13.41 -3.27
N LEU A 331 -11.83 12.56 -2.24
CA LEU A 331 -12.39 12.88 -0.93
C LEU A 331 -11.70 14.09 -0.30
N ALA A 332 -10.39 14.19 -0.40
CA ALA A 332 -9.63 15.33 0.10
C ALA A 332 -10.00 16.64 -0.61
N MET A 333 -10.19 16.59 -1.94
CA MET A 333 -10.64 17.74 -2.72
C MET A 333 -12.08 18.16 -2.37
N ILE A 334 -12.99 17.20 -2.21
CA ILE A 334 -14.38 17.44 -1.77
C ILE A 334 -14.38 18.06 -0.37
N THR A 335 -13.64 17.49 0.56
CA THR A 335 -13.53 17.96 1.95
C THR A 335 -13.03 19.41 1.99
N SER A 336 -11.93 19.68 1.29
CA SER A 336 -11.31 21.00 1.24
C SER A 336 -12.24 22.05 0.65
N HIS A 337 -12.88 21.74 -0.48
CA HIS A 337 -13.84 22.65 -1.13
C HIS A 337 -15.06 22.93 -0.25
N THR A 338 -15.55 21.92 0.46
CA THR A 338 -16.71 22.06 1.36
C THR A 338 -16.39 22.96 2.54
N ILE A 339 -15.22 22.79 3.17
CA ILE A 339 -14.76 23.65 4.29
C ILE A 339 -14.56 25.08 3.78
N ALA A 340 -13.89 25.26 2.63
CA ALA A 340 -13.66 26.59 2.08
C ALA A 340 -14.98 27.32 1.73
N GLY A 341 -15.96 26.60 1.18
CA GLY A 341 -17.30 27.15 0.91
C GLY A 341 -17.97 27.63 2.18
N TRP A 342 -18.01 26.80 3.23
CA TRP A 342 -18.60 27.14 4.52
C TRP A 342 -17.91 28.35 5.18
N LEU A 343 -16.59 28.44 5.12
CA LEU A 343 -15.84 29.56 5.69
C LEU A 343 -16.10 30.87 4.93
N ARG A 344 -16.29 30.81 3.62
CA ARG A 344 -16.65 32.00 2.79
C ARG A 344 -18.04 32.49 3.08
N GLU A 345 -19.03 31.61 3.16
CA GLU A 345 -20.40 31.93 3.51
C GLU A 345 -20.52 32.62 4.89
N THR A 346 -19.62 32.27 5.83
CA THR A 346 -19.59 32.87 7.16
C THR A 346 -18.76 34.17 7.25
N HIS A 347 -18.34 34.74 6.13
CA HIS A 347 -17.50 35.96 6.04
C HIS A 347 -16.19 35.93 6.83
N LYS A 348 -15.65 34.74 7.02
CA LYS A 348 -14.39 34.49 7.78
C LYS A 348 -13.16 34.33 6.89
N ASP A 349 -13.20 34.81 5.65
CA ASP A 349 -12.12 34.68 4.66
C ASP A 349 -10.75 35.19 5.18
N LYS A 350 -10.77 36.32 5.91
CA LYS A 350 -9.56 36.91 6.51
C LYS A 350 -8.95 36.06 7.63
N THR A 351 -9.75 35.18 8.24
CA THR A 351 -9.29 34.28 9.30
C THR A 351 -8.83 32.93 8.76
N LEU A 352 -9.11 32.64 7.48
CA LEU A 352 -8.78 31.38 6.82
C LEU A 352 -7.32 30.94 7.02
N PRO A 353 -6.29 31.80 6.81
CA PRO A 353 -4.92 31.43 7.03
C PRO A 353 -4.59 31.03 8.47
N TRP A 354 -5.21 31.73 9.43
CA TRP A 354 -4.99 31.46 10.87
C TRP A 354 -5.70 30.20 11.34
N MET A 355 -6.96 30.01 10.94
CA MET A 355 -7.69 28.76 11.22
C MET A 355 -6.98 27.58 10.59
N PHE A 356 -6.48 27.76 9.36
CA PHE A 356 -5.67 26.77 8.68
C PHE A 356 -4.41 26.45 9.48
N GLY A 357 -3.66 27.45 9.95
CA GLY A 357 -2.47 27.26 10.78
C GLY A 357 -2.77 26.48 12.06
N ILE A 358 -3.89 26.77 12.74
CA ILE A 358 -4.33 26.04 13.94
C ILE A 358 -4.68 24.58 13.60
N VAL A 359 -5.45 24.37 12.53
CA VAL A 359 -5.82 23.03 12.08
C VAL A 359 -4.58 22.23 11.69
N VAL A 360 -3.65 22.83 10.94
CA VAL A 360 -2.36 22.21 10.60
C VAL A 360 -1.58 21.83 11.84
N ALA A 361 -1.42 22.75 12.79
CA ALA A 361 -0.70 22.48 14.04
C ALA A 361 -1.36 21.36 14.84
N THR A 362 -2.71 21.41 14.98
CA THR A 362 -3.46 20.38 15.72
C THR A 362 -3.34 19.01 15.06
N VAL A 363 -3.49 18.93 13.73
CA VAL A 363 -3.39 17.68 12.99
C VAL A 363 -1.95 17.15 13.02
N LEU A 364 -0.94 18.01 12.95
CA LEU A 364 0.46 17.63 13.13
C LEU A 364 0.69 17.02 14.50
N VAL A 365 0.25 17.66 15.57
CA VAL A 365 0.40 17.15 16.94
C VAL A 365 -0.34 15.83 17.12
N VAL A 366 -1.59 15.73 16.68
CA VAL A 366 -2.43 14.55 16.92
C VAL A 366 -2.03 13.35 16.06
N ASN A 367 -1.58 13.57 14.83
CA ASN A 367 -1.30 12.46 13.91
C ASN A 367 0.20 12.16 13.74
N VAL A 368 1.07 13.15 13.79
CA VAL A 368 2.51 12.91 13.61
C VAL A 368 3.10 12.23 14.83
N THR A 369 2.73 12.66 16.05
CA THR A 369 3.24 12.06 17.28
C THR A 369 2.86 10.59 17.43
N PRO A 370 1.57 10.19 17.34
CA PRO A 370 1.19 8.77 17.37
C PRO A 370 1.78 7.97 16.21
N ALA A 371 1.86 8.56 15.01
CA ALA A 371 2.47 7.90 13.86
C ALA A 371 3.97 7.65 14.09
N GLN A 372 4.69 8.57 14.72
CA GLN A 372 6.09 8.40 15.09
C GLN A 372 6.27 7.31 16.15
N VAL A 373 5.41 7.26 17.17
CA VAL A 373 5.41 6.18 18.18
C VAL A 373 5.16 4.83 17.53
N LYS A 374 4.14 4.73 16.67
CA LYS A 374 3.83 3.49 15.94
C LYS A 374 4.98 3.05 15.02
N VAL A 375 5.65 3.98 14.34
CA VAL A 375 6.84 3.70 13.54
C VAL A 375 7.96 3.16 14.41
N SER A 376 8.20 3.74 15.59
CA SER A 376 9.23 3.26 16.53
C SER A 376 8.95 1.84 17.01
N LEU A 377 7.69 1.52 17.37
CA LEU A 377 7.30 0.16 17.76
C LEU A 377 7.47 -0.85 16.61
N ASN A 378 7.11 -0.47 15.39
CA ASN A 378 7.31 -1.32 14.21
C ASN A 378 8.80 -1.50 13.88
N TYR A 379 9.63 -0.49 14.11
CA TYR A 379 11.08 -0.58 13.96
C TYR A 379 11.67 -1.68 14.84
N ASN A 380 11.36 -1.69 16.13
CA ASN A 380 11.83 -2.74 17.04
C ASN A 380 11.42 -4.14 16.57
N SER A 381 10.21 -4.28 16.02
CA SER A 381 9.74 -5.55 15.45
C SER A 381 10.50 -5.95 14.17
N ALA A 382 10.86 -4.98 13.33
CA ALA A 382 11.63 -5.23 12.10
C ALA A 382 13.10 -5.57 12.42
N GLU A 383 13.68 -4.90 13.40
CA GLU A 383 15.04 -5.17 13.88
C GLU A 383 15.20 -6.61 14.34
N VAL A 384 14.27 -7.09 15.17
CA VAL A 384 14.28 -8.49 15.67
C VAL A 384 14.22 -9.51 14.53
N ARG A 385 13.45 -9.21 13.46
CA ARG A 385 13.38 -10.10 12.27
C ARG A 385 14.66 -10.04 11.44
N ARG A 386 15.21 -8.86 11.25
CA ARG A 386 16.45 -8.66 10.51
C ARG A 386 17.61 -9.31 11.21
N ASP A 387 17.69 -9.21 12.53
CA ASP A 387 18.71 -9.81 13.36
C ASP A 387 18.72 -11.34 13.21
N ILE A 388 17.60 -12.02 13.44
CA ILE A 388 17.53 -13.48 13.27
C ILE A 388 17.79 -13.91 11.82
N ALA A 389 17.32 -13.14 10.84
CA ALA A 389 17.54 -13.45 9.43
C ALA A 389 19.02 -13.30 9.03
N SER A 390 19.70 -12.29 9.57
CA SER A 390 21.15 -12.11 9.35
C SER A 390 21.95 -13.25 9.96
N PHE A 391 21.58 -13.72 11.14
CA PHE A 391 22.17 -14.89 11.75
C PHE A 391 21.95 -16.16 10.91
N VAL A 392 20.72 -16.37 10.44
CA VAL A 392 20.35 -17.47 9.54
C VAL A 392 21.15 -17.41 8.23
N HIS A 393 21.32 -16.23 7.66
CA HIS A 393 22.09 -16.03 6.42
C HIS A 393 23.53 -16.57 6.54
N VAL A 394 24.20 -16.23 7.64
CA VAL A 394 25.60 -16.62 7.87
C VAL A 394 25.73 -18.10 8.25
N ASN A 395 24.80 -18.63 9.05
CA ASN A 395 24.93 -19.94 9.69
C ASN A 395 24.16 -21.07 9.00
N THR A 396 23.41 -20.79 7.93
CA THR A 396 22.71 -21.79 7.13
C THR A 396 23.28 -21.82 5.71
N PRO A 397 23.66 -22.99 5.17
CA PRO A 397 24.12 -23.10 3.79
C PRO A 397 23.10 -22.54 2.78
N PRO A 398 23.54 -21.94 1.64
CA PRO A 398 22.63 -21.28 0.66
C PRO A 398 21.52 -22.17 0.12
N ARG A 399 21.74 -23.46 -0.02
CA ARG A 399 20.76 -24.43 -0.54
C ARG A 399 19.92 -25.10 0.54
N GLN A 400 20.18 -24.81 1.82
CA GLN A 400 19.47 -25.42 2.92
C GLN A 400 18.28 -24.54 3.32
N ALA A 401 17.08 -25.12 3.32
CA ALA A 401 15.89 -24.46 3.86
C ALA A 401 15.91 -24.43 5.39
N VAL A 402 15.31 -23.40 5.96
CA VAL A 402 15.05 -23.29 7.39
C VAL A 402 13.65 -23.79 7.67
N ASN A 403 13.51 -24.79 8.54
CA ASN A 403 12.21 -25.33 8.91
C ASN A 403 11.61 -24.55 10.08
N PHE A 404 10.29 -24.57 10.18
CA PHE A 404 9.57 -23.85 11.20
C PHE A 404 8.83 -24.80 12.14
N TYR A 405 8.86 -24.47 13.43
CA TYR A 405 8.01 -25.08 14.43
C TYR A 405 7.05 -24.05 15.00
N LYS A 406 5.74 -24.27 14.88
CA LYS A 406 4.65 -23.39 15.32
C LYS A 406 4.80 -21.93 14.85
N LEU A 407 5.36 -21.73 13.67
CA LEU A 407 5.39 -20.45 12.97
C LEU A 407 4.54 -20.54 11.70
N THR A 408 3.88 -19.44 11.34
CA THR A 408 2.96 -19.41 10.20
C THR A 408 3.68 -19.08 8.89
N HIS A 409 3.09 -19.45 7.75
CA HIS A 409 3.52 -18.98 6.44
C HIS A 409 3.50 -17.44 6.31
N TRP A 410 2.73 -16.76 7.18
CA TRP A 410 2.51 -15.33 7.10
C TRP A 410 3.59 -14.51 7.83
N ASN A 411 4.14 -15.02 8.92
CA ASN A 411 5.10 -14.29 9.74
C ASN A 411 5.95 -15.27 10.57
N PRO A 412 7.28 -15.26 10.48
CA PRO A 412 8.15 -14.27 9.84
C PRO A 412 8.63 -14.65 8.42
N THR A 413 8.00 -15.60 7.74
CA THR A 413 8.48 -16.28 6.52
C THR A 413 9.08 -15.33 5.49
N TRP A 414 8.31 -14.34 5.04
CA TRP A 414 8.75 -13.48 3.94
C TRP A 414 9.88 -12.54 4.33
N ALA A 415 9.84 -12.00 5.55
CA ALA A 415 10.93 -11.19 6.07
C ALA A 415 12.21 -12.01 6.27
N LEU A 416 12.07 -13.25 6.77
CA LEU A 416 13.20 -14.16 6.89
C LEU A 416 13.81 -14.45 5.51
N MET A 417 13.01 -14.83 4.54
CA MET A 417 13.48 -15.11 3.17
C MET A 417 14.19 -13.91 2.56
N PHE A 418 13.59 -12.74 2.67
CA PHE A 418 14.13 -11.51 2.11
C PHE A 418 15.52 -11.16 2.66
N TYR A 419 15.69 -11.21 3.98
CA TYR A 419 16.94 -10.83 4.63
C TYR A 419 17.97 -11.96 4.69
N SER A 420 17.56 -13.23 4.78
CA SER A 420 18.49 -14.35 4.90
C SER A 420 18.92 -14.97 3.60
N ASP A 421 18.21 -14.73 2.49
CA ASP A 421 18.39 -15.48 1.23
C ASP A 421 18.24 -17.01 1.41
N ARG A 422 17.43 -17.44 2.36
CA ARG A 422 17.14 -18.85 2.61
C ARG A 422 15.67 -19.14 2.40
N SER A 423 15.38 -20.28 1.79
CA SER A 423 14.00 -20.75 1.67
C SER A 423 13.47 -21.24 3.01
N VAL A 424 12.15 -21.17 3.19
CA VAL A 424 11.46 -21.82 4.29
C VAL A 424 11.02 -23.20 3.83
N GLY A 425 11.39 -24.23 4.62
CA GLY A 425 11.06 -25.62 4.38
C GLY A 425 9.75 -26.05 5.03
N ASP A 426 9.81 -27.16 5.77
CA ASP A 426 8.64 -27.73 6.45
C ASP A 426 8.17 -26.83 7.60
N ILE A 427 6.86 -26.79 7.81
CA ILE A 427 6.22 -26.14 8.98
C ILE A 427 5.49 -27.22 9.77
N ILE A 428 5.91 -27.44 11.02
CA ILE A 428 5.37 -28.45 11.90
C ILE A 428 4.72 -27.81 13.12
N TRP A 429 3.57 -28.33 13.53
CA TRP A 429 2.78 -27.77 14.61
C TRP A 429 2.76 -28.64 15.86
N ASP A 430 3.01 -29.94 15.72
CA ASP A 430 3.00 -30.90 16.79
C ASP A 430 4.43 -31.28 17.21
N PRO A 431 4.69 -31.53 18.51
CA PRO A 431 6.01 -31.85 19.02
C PRO A 431 6.54 -33.22 18.54
N GLU A 432 5.64 -34.18 18.38
CA GLU A 432 6.04 -35.56 17.98
C GLU A 432 6.47 -35.56 16.51
N GLY A 433 5.73 -34.92 15.61
CA GLY A 433 6.13 -34.74 14.22
C GLY A 433 7.42 -33.96 14.06
N LEU A 434 7.72 -33.01 14.96
CA LEU A 434 8.99 -32.31 14.99
C LEU A 434 10.14 -33.30 15.31
N LEU A 435 9.98 -34.13 16.35
CA LEU A 435 11.02 -35.10 16.73
C LEU A 435 11.26 -36.13 15.65
N GLU A 436 10.19 -36.70 15.07
CA GLU A 436 10.28 -37.62 13.93
C GLU A 436 11.05 -37.02 12.76
N ARG A 437 10.79 -35.75 12.45
CA ARG A 437 11.47 -35.05 11.35
C ARG A 437 12.92 -34.76 11.64
N ILE A 438 13.24 -34.41 12.88
CA ILE A 438 14.60 -34.20 13.37
C ILE A 438 15.41 -35.49 13.33
N GLU A 439 14.83 -36.63 13.74
CA GLU A 439 15.48 -37.93 13.69
C GLU A 439 15.80 -38.37 12.26
N LYS A 440 14.85 -38.14 11.33
CA LYS A 440 15.06 -38.44 9.90
C LYS A 440 16.11 -37.53 9.25
N LYS A 441 16.21 -36.27 9.68
CA LYS A 441 17.11 -35.25 9.09
C LYS A 441 17.80 -34.39 10.16
N PRO A 442 18.75 -34.95 10.91
CA PRO A 442 19.31 -34.33 12.13
C PRO A 442 20.14 -33.07 11.87
N ARG A 443 20.57 -32.81 10.60
CA ARG A 443 21.38 -31.63 10.27
C ARG A 443 20.54 -30.41 9.88
N GLN A 444 19.22 -30.52 9.94
CA GLN A 444 18.35 -29.40 9.59
C GLN A 444 18.31 -28.36 10.71
N ALA A 445 18.19 -27.11 10.28
CA ALA A 445 18.00 -25.99 11.18
C ALA A 445 16.48 -25.66 11.31
N TRP A 446 16.11 -25.28 12.51
CA TRP A 446 14.73 -24.98 12.90
C TRP A 446 14.61 -23.60 13.50
N LEU A 447 13.53 -22.93 13.23
CA LEU A 447 13.16 -21.64 13.80
C LEU A 447 11.83 -21.76 14.50
N THR A 448 11.73 -21.18 15.69
CA THR A 448 10.48 -21.08 16.45
C THR A 448 10.46 -19.81 17.29
N ASN A 449 9.38 -19.57 18.04
CA ASN A 449 9.37 -18.53 19.06
C ASN A 449 10.15 -18.99 20.31
N VAL A 450 10.75 -18.07 21.04
CA VAL A 450 11.56 -18.39 22.24
C VAL A 450 10.77 -19.18 23.28
N TRP A 451 9.50 -18.82 23.51
CA TRP A 451 8.65 -19.54 24.48
C TRP A 451 8.35 -21.00 24.05
N GLU A 452 8.10 -21.22 22.75
CA GLU A 452 7.90 -22.58 22.22
C GLU A 452 9.18 -23.42 22.32
N PHE A 453 10.35 -22.80 22.12
CA PHE A 453 11.61 -23.49 22.29
C PHE A 453 11.85 -23.93 23.73
N ARG A 454 11.52 -23.08 24.71
CA ARG A 454 11.62 -23.42 26.14
C ARG A 454 10.70 -24.59 26.52
N ASP A 455 9.49 -24.61 25.98
CA ASP A 455 8.57 -25.73 26.20
C ASP A 455 9.11 -27.03 25.57
N LEU A 456 9.68 -26.97 24.39
CA LEU A 456 10.33 -28.10 23.74
C LEU A 456 11.54 -28.61 24.55
N GLU A 457 12.38 -27.71 25.03
CA GLU A 457 13.57 -28.07 25.84
C GLU A 457 13.18 -28.75 27.17
N LYS A 458 12.10 -28.26 27.80
CA LYS A 458 11.54 -28.82 29.03
C LYS A 458 10.96 -30.22 28.81
N ASN A 459 10.24 -30.42 27.68
CA ASN A 459 9.58 -31.68 27.37
C ASN A 459 10.54 -32.73 26.79
N PHE A 460 11.62 -32.29 26.13
CA PHE A 460 12.58 -33.14 25.44
C PHE A 460 14.05 -32.78 25.81
N PRO A 461 14.42 -32.88 27.08
CA PRO A 461 15.74 -32.47 27.55
C PRO A 461 16.87 -33.20 26.84
N GLY A 462 17.86 -32.42 26.38
CA GLY A 462 19.08 -32.97 25.75
C GLY A 462 18.92 -33.45 24.29
N ARG A 463 17.71 -33.30 23.69
CA ARG A 463 17.47 -33.64 22.27
C ARG A 463 17.61 -32.46 21.32
N LEU A 464 17.45 -31.24 21.82
CA LEU A 464 17.49 -30.02 21.05
C LEU A 464 18.56 -29.07 21.58
N TYR A 465 19.27 -28.43 20.68
CA TYR A 465 20.36 -27.51 21.00
C TYR A 465 20.10 -26.15 20.41
N LEU A 466 19.96 -25.14 21.27
CA LEU A 466 19.86 -23.75 20.86
C LEU A 466 21.17 -23.30 20.20
N ILE A 467 21.07 -22.72 19.03
CA ILE A 467 22.20 -22.12 18.32
C ILE A 467 22.23 -20.61 18.56
N TYR A 468 21.06 -19.96 18.44
CA TYR A 468 20.91 -18.53 18.63
C TYR A 468 19.47 -18.18 19.03
N ALA A 469 19.31 -17.17 19.85
CA ALA A 469 18.00 -16.57 20.12
C ALA A 469 18.11 -15.06 20.25
N ASN A 470 17.03 -14.40 19.88
CA ASN A 470 16.79 -13.02 20.22
C ASN A 470 15.51 -12.88 21.06
N ARG A 471 15.02 -11.67 21.27
CA ARG A 471 13.82 -11.41 22.11
C ARG A 471 12.56 -12.17 21.68
N LYS A 472 12.49 -12.69 20.46
CA LYS A 472 11.29 -13.33 19.92
C LYS A 472 11.53 -14.71 19.36
N PHE A 473 12.62 -14.94 18.66
CA PHE A 473 12.87 -16.13 17.87
C PHE A 473 14.05 -16.93 18.44
N ALA A 474 13.94 -18.26 18.39
CA ALA A 474 14.97 -19.21 18.71
C ALA A 474 15.30 -20.04 17.45
N TYR A 475 16.57 -20.10 17.10
CA TYR A 475 17.13 -20.92 16.04
C TYR A 475 17.87 -22.09 16.65
N PHE A 476 17.51 -23.32 16.31
CA PHE A 476 17.97 -24.50 16.98
C PHE A 476 18.16 -25.69 16.03
N THR A 477 18.83 -26.74 16.53
CA THR A 477 19.13 -28.00 15.82
C THR A 477 19.04 -29.17 16.78
N SER A 478 19.05 -30.39 16.25
CA SER A 478 19.20 -31.63 17.06
C SER A 478 20.63 -32.05 17.25
N GLN A 479 21.60 -31.46 16.59
CA GLN A 479 23.00 -31.81 16.72
C GLN A 479 23.73 -30.86 17.65
N LYS A 480 24.47 -31.41 18.61
CA LYS A 480 25.34 -30.62 19.46
C LYS A 480 26.42 -29.94 18.61
N ASN A 481 26.30 -28.65 18.40
CA ASN A 481 27.27 -27.89 17.65
C ASN A 481 28.29 -27.28 18.61
N ARG A 482 29.59 -27.54 18.39
CA ARG A 482 30.69 -27.00 19.23
C ARG A 482 30.81 -25.46 19.19
N LYS A 483 30.10 -24.80 18.28
CA LYS A 483 30.07 -23.35 18.11
C LYS A 483 28.75 -22.70 18.57
N SER A 484 28.00 -23.37 19.46
CA SER A 484 26.80 -22.76 20.01
C SER A 484 27.16 -21.54 20.86
N VAL A 485 26.77 -20.37 20.43
CA VAL A 485 26.81 -19.16 21.26
C VAL A 485 25.63 -19.25 22.22
N ILE A 486 25.90 -19.61 23.46
CA ILE A 486 24.90 -19.62 24.52
C ILE A 486 24.66 -18.13 24.90
N TYR A 487 23.56 -17.56 24.46
CA TYR A 487 23.08 -16.30 25.02
C TYR A 487 22.46 -16.57 26.37
N ASP A 488 22.89 -15.80 27.38
CA ASP A 488 22.29 -15.81 28.71
C ASP A 488 20.88 -15.21 28.67
N PHE A 489 19.89 -16.08 28.85
CA PHE A 489 18.46 -15.66 28.86
C PHE A 489 18.07 -14.92 30.15
N SER A 490 18.94 -14.84 31.17
CA SER A 490 18.62 -14.23 32.46
C SER A 490 18.33 -12.73 32.38
N ASN A 491 18.78 -12.04 31.32
CA ASN A 491 18.61 -10.60 31.09
C ASN A 491 17.54 -10.25 30.04
N ILE A 492 16.75 -11.21 29.58
CA ILE A 492 15.64 -10.92 28.66
C ILE A 492 14.35 -10.77 29.47
N ASP A 493 14.02 -9.55 29.87
CA ASP A 493 12.71 -9.20 30.39
C ASP A 493 11.65 -9.50 29.32
N LEU A 494 11.00 -10.64 29.44
CA LEU A 494 9.84 -10.98 28.64
C LEU A 494 8.63 -10.28 29.26
N PRO A 495 7.88 -9.46 28.51
CA PRO A 495 6.60 -8.99 29.01
C PRO A 495 5.72 -10.23 29.28
N VAL A 496 5.30 -10.36 30.52
CA VAL A 496 4.28 -11.34 30.92
C VAL A 496 2.99 -10.92 30.20
N VAL A 497 2.68 -11.61 29.11
CA VAL A 497 1.36 -11.49 28.48
C VAL A 497 0.41 -12.34 29.30
N ARG A 498 -0.43 -11.67 30.11
CA ARG A 498 -1.65 -12.22 30.66
C ARG A 498 -2.72 -12.33 29.58
#